data_1f668bec46b9f64a1a23c7c27c72c856
#
_entry.id   1f668bec46b9f64a1a23c7c27c72c856
#
_cell.length_a   1.000
_cell.length_b   1.000
_cell.length_c   1.000
_cell.angle_alpha   90.00
_cell.angle_beta   90.00
_cell.angle_gamma   90.00
#
_symmetry.space_group_name_H-M   'P 1'
#
loop_
_entity.id
_entity.type
_entity.pdbx_description
1 polymer ?
#
loop_
_entity_poly.entity_id
_entity_poly.type
_entity_poly.pdbx_seq_one_letter_code
_entity_poly.pdbx_strand_id
1 'polypeptide(L)'
;MNKFLLTFLCTTLLPTSLLADKKTEANDTLHTYDIEEVYVYDQPKETYRLSQQPLNSTTFSRLQLNSLNTQDLRQLSAFVPSFVMPEYGSRYTSSMYMRGIGSRVNSPAVGMYVDGMPIQSKSAFNFHTYDIDRVDVLHGPQGTLYGMNTEGGLIRLYSKNPFEYQGTDLKLSFGNKFWRKAEIGHYAKLNAKTGLAISAFYDGQNGFFTNKYNGKHADKYNEFGGKAQLLWIPNQHLNLSFVADYQYVNQNGFPYGQIVTKEQIAAANITSPYYGLEAGTQAPNQNRPSAYKRNILNTGVNIKYNGNGFVLNSMTSWQFLRDDMKMDNDYLPYDYLHLEQRQLQNSVVEELSVKSKNKSRWQWAFGTYAAYQWLRTDAPVYMGSDMNKFLSKHITDYAYNGMLAAMTKRLAADMIKRGMPEDKAMEAAAIAAKAAIARAGGVRINMQMEPISELFRTPTFNLGLYHESNINITNHLRATLGLRYDYSHVAIHYDSSARLLLDESVMGINIKPTITSTLAHNEKNHFKQLLPKIGLTYQLNDGSNVYATWSKGYRAGGFNIQMFSDILQTELSSAAQGARGDVDVEHDEAYYNNIAKTIAY
;
A
#
# COMPACT_ATOMS: atom_id res chain seq x y z
N MET A 1 -26.59 -17.46 29.29
CA MET A 1 -27.53 -18.18 28.43
C MET A 1 -26.92 -18.19 27.01
N ASN A 2 -25.76 -18.83 26.78
CA ASN A 2 -25.12 -18.93 25.45
C ASN A 2 -24.06 -20.06 25.36
N LYS A 3 -24.26 -21.15 26.09
CA LYS A 3 -23.40 -22.36 26.01
C LYS A 3 -24.07 -23.57 25.35
N PHE A 4 -25.32 -23.44 24.93
CA PHE A 4 -26.08 -24.56 24.32
C PHE A 4 -26.18 -24.55 22.79
N LEU A 5 -25.71 -23.48 22.12
CA LEU A 5 -25.84 -23.39 20.64
C LEU A 5 -24.64 -23.97 19.89
N LEU A 6 -23.50 -24.19 20.54
CA LEU A 6 -22.30 -24.72 19.86
C LEU A 6 -22.25 -26.24 19.82
N THR A 7 -23.01 -26.91 20.68
CA THR A 7 -23.01 -28.40 20.74
C THR A 7 -23.98 -29.03 19.74
N PHE A 8 -24.93 -28.27 19.20
CA PHE A 8 -25.93 -28.80 18.27
C PHE A 8 -25.50 -28.76 16.79
N LEU A 9 -24.45 -28.05 16.44
CA LEU A 9 -23.98 -27.95 15.04
C LEU A 9 -22.93 -29.02 14.68
N CYS A 10 -22.35 -29.71 15.66
CA CYS A 10 -21.36 -30.77 15.40
C CYS A 10 -21.92 -32.17 15.24
N THR A 11 -23.22 -32.39 15.50
CA THR A 11 -23.79 -33.75 15.51
C THR A 11 -24.58 -34.12 14.24
N THR A 12 -24.73 -33.20 13.27
CA THR A 12 -25.55 -33.45 12.07
C THR A 12 -24.75 -33.58 10.76
N LEU A 13 -23.42 -33.63 10.80
CA LEU A 13 -22.56 -33.79 9.62
C LEU A 13 -21.68 -35.04 9.71
N LEU A 14 -22.25 -36.18 10.02
CA LEU A 14 -21.62 -37.48 9.74
C LEU A 14 -22.28 -38.07 8.50
N PRO A 15 -21.58 -38.19 7.37
CA PRO A 15 -22.12 -38.94 6.24
C PRO A 15 -22.04 -40.43 6.56
N THR A 16 -23.21 -41.08 6.58
CA THR A 16 -23.36 -42.54 6.54
C THR A 16 -22.91 -43.05 5.17
N SER A 17 -21.63 -43.35 5.00
CA SER A 17 -21.16 -44.23 3.93
C SER A 17 -19.76 -44.77 4.24
N LEU A 18 -19.68 -45.68 5.20
CA LEU A 18 -18.51 -46.52 5.43
C LEU A 18 -18.96 -47.97 5.45
N LEU A 19 -19.30 -48.47 4.28
CA LEU A 19 -19.31 -49.91 3.95
C LEU A 19 -18.91 -50.01 2.48
N ALA A 20 -17.61 -50.03 2.23
CA ALA A 20 -17.08 -50.46 0.95
C ALA A 20 -16.22 -51.71 1.20
N ASP A 21 -16.56 -52.75 0.53
CA ASP A 21 -15.99 -54.07 0.51
C ASP A 21 -14.45 -54.09 0.43
N LYS A 22 -13.85 -54.93 1.29
CA LYS A 22 -12.49 -55.42 1.14
C LYS A 22 -12.40 -56.35 -0.06
N LYS A 23 -11.89 -55.91 -1.18
CA LYS A 23 -11.21 -56.77 -2.13
C LYS A 23 -9.73 -56.73 -1.87
N THR A 24 -9.23 -57.85 -1.36
CA THR A 24 -7.82 -58.19 -1.27
C THR A 24 -7.31 -58.44 -2.68
N GLU A 25 -6.43 -57.64 -3.18
CA GLU A 25 -5.57 -57.99 -4.31
C GLU A 25 -4.11 -57.61 -4.01
N ALA A 26 -3.27 -58.49 -4.54
CA ALA A 26 -1.88 -58.75 -4.18
C ALA A 26 -0.93 -57.57 -4.45
N ASN A 27 0.12 -57.56 -3.66
CA ASN A 27 1.38 -56.85 -3.84
C ASN A 27 1.79 -56.67 -5.30
N ASP A 28 1.81 -55.42 -5.73
CA ASP A 28 2.77 -54.99 -6.73
C ASP A 28 3.36 -53.63 -6.28
N THR A 29 4.58 -53.69 -5.74
CA THR A 29 5.35 -52.54 -5.32
C THR A 29 5.99 -51.88 -6.55
N LEU A 30 5.18 -51.35 -7.44
CA LEU A 30 5.62 -50.32 -8.36
C LEU A 30 5.47 -48.96 -7.66
N HIS A 31 6.58 -48.43 -7.18
CA HIS A 31 6.66 -47.02 -6.88
C HIS A 31 6.42 -46.26 -8.20
N THR A 32 5.19 -45.95 -8.51
CA THR A 32 4.86 -44.94 -9.48
C THR A 32 5.32 -43.62 -8.89
N TYR A 33 6.46 -43.13 -9.31
CA TYR A 33 6.76 -41.71 -9.21
C TYR A 33 5.73 -41.06 -10.11
N ASP A 34 4.78 -40.31 -9.53
CA ASP A 34 3.99 -39.35 -10.27
C ASP A 34 4.94 -38.38 -10.92
N ILE A 35 5.26 -38.59 -12.18
CA ILE A 35 5.91 -37.57 -13.00
C ILE A 35 4.92 -36.43 -12.98
N GLU A 36 5.33 -35.29 -12.41
CA GLU A 36 4.55 -34.06 -12.40
C GLU A 36 3.95 -33.88 -13.80
N GLU A 37 2.65 -33.99 -13.89
CA GLU A 37 1.93 -33.73 -15.13
C GLU A 37 2.28 -32.31 -15.52
N VAL A 38 3.01 -32.11 -16.62
CA VAL A 38 3.39 -30.78 -17.09
C VAL A 38 2.12 -30.11 -17.59
N TYR A 39 1.40 -29.47 -16.69
CA TYR A 39 0.22 -28.69 -17.03
C TYR A 39 0.60 -27.58 -18.00
N VAL A 40 0.08 -27.67 -19.21
CA VAL A 40 0.23 -26.64 -20.25
C VAL A 40 -0.71 -25.50 -19.91
N TYR A 41 -0.31 -24.63 -19.02
CA TYR A 41 -1.08 -23.45 -18.69
C TYR A 41 -1.15 -22.50 -19.88
N ASP A 42 -2.37 -22.13 -20.24
CA ASP A 42 -2.60 -21.10 -21.26
C ASP A 42 -2.11 -19.74 -20.72
N GLN A 43 -1.25 -19.09 -21.49
CA GLN A 43 -0.76 -17.75 -21.15
C GLN A 43 -1.77 -16.72 -21.67
N PRO A 44 -2.23 -15.75 -20.84
CA PRO A 44 -3.28 -14.83 -21.27
C PRO A 44 -2.93 -14.01 -22.51
N LYS A 45 -1.73 -13.44 -22.55
CA LYS A 45 -1.28 -12.50 -23.60
C LYS A 45 -0.16 -13.07 -24.46
N GLU A 46 0.69 -13.86 -23.88
CA GLU A 46 1.87 -14.39 -24.52
C GLU A 46 1.53 -15.49 -25.54
N THR A 47 2.29 -15.57 -26.62
CA THR A 47 2.13 -16.58 -27.65
C THR A 47 2.90 -17.88 -27.38
N TYR A 48 3.87 -17.84 -26.45
CA TYR A 48 4.68 -18.98 -26.03
C TYR A 48 4.60 -19.20 -24.53
N ARG A 49 4.97 -20.40 -24.05
CA ARG A 49 5.10 -20.71 -22.63
C ARG A 49 6.16 -19.82 -21.98
N LEU A 50 6.04 -19.54 -20.67
CA LEU A 50 7.00 -18.71 -19.95
C LEU A 50 8.44 -19.22 -20.08
N SER A 51 8.65 -20.54 -19.96
CA SER A 51 9.98 -21.15 -20.14
C SER A 51 10.61 -20.95 -21.50
N GLN A 52 9.84 -20.56 -22.51
CA GLN A 52 10.30 -20.34 -23.87
C GLN A 52 10.43 -18.86 -24.22
N GLN A 53 10.13 -17.97 -23.31
CA GLN A 53 10.18 -16.53 -23.54
C GLN A 53 11.51 -15.92 -23.11
N PRO A 54 11.93 -14.78 -23.70
CA PRO A 54 13.15 -14.08 -23.31
C PRO A 54 12.93 -13.29 -22.01
N LEU A 55 12.59 -13.98 -20.93
CA LEU A 55 12.40 -13.42 -19.60
C LEU A 55 12.79 -14.40 -18.51
N ASN A 56 13.14 -13.87 -17.34
CA ASN A 56 13.35 -14.68 -16.14
C ASN A 56 12.03 -14.75 -15.36
N SER A 57 11.62 -15.95 -14.96
CA SER A 57 10.42 -16.18 -14.17
C SER A 57 10.65 -17.23 -13.08
N THR A 58 9.97 -17.05 -11.95
CA THR A 58 9.85 -18.05 -10.90
C THR A 58 8.39 -18.46 -10.83
N THR A 59 8.11 -19.75 -10.98
CA THR A 59 6.74 -20.28 -10.93
C THR A 59 6.61 -21.22 -9.76
N PHE A 60 5.55 -21.09 -9.00
CA PHE A 60 5.17 -22.00 -7.92
C PHE A 60 3.89 -22.73 -8.28
N SER A 61 3.96 -24.06 -8.30
CA SER A 61 2.80 -24.94 -8.43
C SER A 61 2.04 -25.03 -7.10
N ARG A 62 0.80 -25.54 -7.14
CA ARG A 62 -0.01 -25.82 -5.94
C ARG A 62 0.73 -26.69 -4.93
N LEU A 63 1.43 -27.74 -5.39
CA LEU A 63 2.19 -28.63 -4.50
C LEU A 63 3.31 -27.90 -3.79
N GLN A 64 4.05 -27.05 -4.49
CA GLN A 64 5.11 -26.21 -3.90
C GLN A 64 4.53 -25.21 -2.91
N LEU A 65 3.44 -24.50 -3.25
CA LEU A 65 2.77 -23.55 -2.34
C LEU A 65 2.31 -24.23 -1.04
N ASN A 66 1.74 -25.43 -1.16
CA ASN A 66 1.33 -26.22 0.00
C ASN A 66 2.53 -26.67 0.84
N SER A 67 3.62 -27.12 0.22
CA SER A 67 4.85 -27.56 0.90
C SER A 67 5.56 -26.40 1.63
N LEU A 68 5.59 -25.21 1.03
CA LEU A 68 6.14 -24.00 1.62
C LEU A 68 5.25 -23.42 2.73
N ASN A 69 3.99 -23.84 2.79
CA ASN A 69 2.97 -23.38 3.74
C ASN A 69 2.86 -21.86 3.84
N THR A 70 3.06 -21.17 2.72
CA THR A 70 2.93 -19.71 2.66
C THR A 70 1.47 -19.29 2.76
N GLN A 71 1.20 -18.25 3.55
CA GLN A 71 -0.16 -17.79 3.85
C GLN A 71 -0.57 -16.61 2.98
N ASP A 72 0.42 -15.83 2.54
CA ASP A 72 0.25 -14.63 1.72
C ASP A 72 1.46 -14.41 0.80
N LEU A 73 1.32 -13.43 -0.08
CA LEU A 73 2.35 -13.09 -1.06
C LEU A 73 3.64 -12.58 -0.39
N ARG A 74 3.55 -11.93 0.76
CA ARG A 74 4.71 -11.44 1.51
C ARG A 74 5.59 -12.60 1.99
N GLN A 75 4.98 -13.65 2.53
CA GLN A 75 5.74 -14.85 2.94
C GLN A 75 6.33 -15.56 1.72
N LEU A 76 5.61 -15.61 0.59
CA LEU A 76 6.12 -16.18 -0.65
C LEU A 76 7.36 -15.42 -1.16
N SER A 77 7.47 -14.13 -0.90
CA SER A 77 8.63 -13.32 -1.34
C SER A 77 9.96 -13.84 -0.81
N ALA A 78 9.98 -14.53 0.33
CA ALA A 78 11.19 -15.14 0.90
C ALA A 78 11.78 -16.27 0.03
N PHE A 79 10.99 -16.85 -0.88
CA PHE A 79 11.39 -17.95 -1.76
C PHE A 79 11.64 -17.51 -3.20
N VAL A 80 11.53 -16.20 -3.48
CA VAL A 80 11.73 -15.63 -4.83
C VAL A 80 13.00 -14.79 -4.85
N PRO A 81 14.03 -15.17 -5.63
CA PRO A 81 15.26 -14.39 -5.72
C PRO A 81 15.00 -12.93 -6.13
N SER A 82 15.66 -12.00 -5.44
CA SER A 82 15.55 -10.54 -5.73
C SER A 82 14.15 -9.94 -5.64
N PHE A 83 13.21 -10.63 -5.01
CA PHE A 83 11.89 -10.10 -4.69
C PHE A 83 11.80 -9.86 -3.18
N VAL A 84 11.41 -8.66 -2.79
CA VAL A 84 11.26 -8.27 -1.39
C VAL A 84 9.92 -7.56 -1.21
N MET A 85 9.16 -8.00 -0.23
CA MET A 85 7.92 -7.38 0.18
C MET A 85 7.99 -7.06 1.68
N PRO A 86 8.58 -5.90 2.05
CA PRO A 86 8.78 -5.55 3.45
C PRO A 86 7.45 -5.31 4.16
N GLU A 87 7.43 -5.66 5.43
CA GLU A 87 6.32 -5.34 6.32
C GLU A 87 6.57 -4.00 7.01
N TYR A 88 5.56 -3.14 6.98
CA TYR A 88 5.57 -1.84 7.66
C TYR A 88 4.59 -1.81 8.84
N GLY A 89 4.44 -2.95 9.51
CA GLY A 89 3.57 -3.10 10.69
C GLY A 89 2.08 -3.08 10.40
N SER A 90 1.67 -3.07 9.13
CA SER A 90 0.26 -3.07 8.72
C SER A 90 0.09 -3.55 7.28
N ARG A 91 -1.05 -4.16 6.96
CA ARG A 91 -1.45 -4.47 5.57
C ARG A 91 -1.76 -3.23 4.72
N TYR A 92 -1.86 -2.07 5.32
CA TYR A 92 -2.00 -0.80 4.60
C TYR A 92 -0.88 -0.59 3.58
N THR A 93 0.34 -0.91 3.97
CA THR A 93 1.51 -0.70 3.11
C THR A 93 2.05 -2.03 2.60
N SER A 94 1.75 -2.36 1.36
CA SER A 94 2.18 -3.59 0.70
C SER A 94 3.08 -3.29 -0.50
N SER A 95 4.23 -2.69 -0.25
CA SER A 95 5.19 -2.32 -1.31
C SER A 95 5.97 -3.53 -1.78
N MET A 96 6.06 -3.71 -3.09
CA MET A 96 6.84 -4.75 -3.72
C MET A 96 8.09 -4.17 -4.36
N TYR A 97 9.22 -4.84 -4.15
CA TYR A 97 10.52 -4.50 -4.74
C TYR A 97 11.06 -5.71 -5.49
N MET A 98 11.43 -5.53 -6.73
CA MET A 98 12.05 -6.56 -7.54
C MET A 98 13.35 -6.04 -8.14
N ARG A 99 14.47 -6.75 -7.89
CA ARG A 99 15.82 -6.29 -8.27
C ARG A 99 16.14 -4.87 -7.81
N GLY A 100 15.63 -4.49 -6.61
CA GLY A 100 15.79 -3.14 -6.05
C GLY A 100 14.81 -2.09 -6.60
N ILE A 101 14.03 -2.41 -7.65
CA ILE A 101 13.03 -1.49 -8.22
C ILE A 101 11.70 -1.66 -7.48
N GLY A 102 11.22 -0.61 -6.84
CA GLY A 102 9.99 -0.60 -6.07
C GLY A 102 9.60 0.81 -5.61
N SER A 103 8.46 0.92 -4.95
CA SER A 103 7.99 2.21 -4.42
C SER A 103 7.12 2.01 -3.19
N ARG A 104 7.43 2.76 -2.12
CA ARG A 104 6.60 2.80 -0.91
C ARG A 104 5.46 3.83 -1.02
N VAL A 105 5.76 5.03 -1.46
CA VAL A 105 4.83 6.18 -1.46
C VAL A 105 4.13 6.35 -2.80
N ASN A 106 4.90 6.34 -3.88
CA ASN A 106 4.43 6.60 -5.24
C ASN A 106 3.74 5.38 -5.88
N SER A 107 3.34 5.50 -7.15
CA SER A 107 2.77 4.40 -7.95
C SER A 107 3.59 3.12 -7.84
N PRO A 108 2.98 1.93 -7.88
CA PRO A 108 3.73 0.67 -7.79
C PRO A 108 4.67 0.49 -8.98
N ALA A 109 5.80 -0.20 -8.75
CA ALA A 109 6.77 -0.54 -9.78
C ALA A 109 6.69 -2.03 -10.18
N VAL A 110 5.97 -2.84 -9.42
CA VAL A 110 5.67 -4.25 -9.70
C VAL A 110 4.17 -4.40 -9.82
N GLY A 111 3.70 -4.93 -10.95
CA GLY A 111 2.29 -5.17 -11.21
C GLY A 111 1.79 -6.47 -10.55
N MET A 112 0.49 -6.57 -10.32
CA MET A 112 -0.15 -7.79 -9.82
C MET A 112 -1.45 -8.06 -10.57
N TYR A 113 -1.64 -9.33 -10.97
CA TYR A 113 -2.84 -9.83 -11.59
C TYR A 113 -3.36 -11.05 -10.82
N VAL A 114 -4.65 -11.11 -10.58
CA VAL A 114 -5.33 -12.28 -9.99
C VAL A 114 -6.39 -12.76 -10.96
N ASP A 115 -6.28 -13.99 -11.44
CA ASP A 115 -7.17 -14.59 -12.45
C ASP A 115 -7.36 -13.71 -13.71
N GLY A 116 -6.30 -13.00 -14.12
CA GLY A 116 -6.32 -12.07 -15.24
C GLY A 116 -6.79 -10.65 -14.90
N MET A 117 -7.34 -10.41 -13.72
CA MET A 117 -7.75 -9.09 -13.25
C MET A 117 -6.54 -8.30 -12.71
N PRO A 118 -6.21 -7.12 -13.24
CA PRO A 118 -5.16 -6.27 -12.69
C PRO A 118 -5.61 -5.65 -11.36
N ILE A 119 -4.79 -5.77 -10.33
CA ILE A 119 -5.03 -5.16 -9.02
C ILE A 119 -4.49 -3.72 -9.05
N GLN A 120 -5.37 -2.75 -8.81
CA GLN A 120 -5.06 -1.32 -8.95
C GLN A 120 -4.49 -0.69 -7.68
N SER A 121 -4.90 -1.19 -6.50
CA SER A 121 -4.47 -0.62 -5.22
C SER A 121 -3.29 -1.37 -4.62
N LYS A 122 -2.23 -0.64 -4.23
CA LYS A 122 -1.09 -1.19 -3.48
C LYS A 122 -1.47 -1.81 -2.15
N SER A 123 -2.47 -1.27 -1.46
CA SER A 123 -2.93 -1.81 -0.18
C SER A 123 -3.51 -3.23 -0.30
N ALA A 124 -3.85 -3.67 -1.54
CA ALA A 124 -4.32 -5.02 -1.83
C ALA A 124 -3.22 -6.01 -2.26
N PHE A 125 -1.97 -5.57 -2.40
CA PHE A 125 -0.90 -6.40 -2.96
C PHE A 125 -0.45 -7.54 -2.05
N ASN A 126 -0.59 -7.44 -0.72
CA ASN A 126 -0.37 -8.57 0.17
C ASN A 126 -1.60 -9.49 0.15
N PHE A 127 -1.74 -10.24 -0.94
CA PHE A 127 -2.85 -11.12 -1.21
C PHE A 127 -2.70 -12.45 -0.47
N HIS A 128 -3.80 -12.97 0.09
CA HIS A 128 -3.82 -14.31 0.70
C HIS A 128 -3.73 -15.39 -0.36
N THR A 129 -2.90 -16.41 -0.12
CA THR A 129 -2.66 -17.51 -1.08
C THR A 129 -3.64 -18.67 -0.93
N TYR A 130 -4.85 -18.42 -0.39
CA TYR A 130 -5.92 -19.42 -0.39
C TYR A 130 -6.48 -19.62 -1.81
N ASP A 131 -6.95 -20.81 -2.13
CA ASP A 131 -7.53 -21.14 -3.45
C ASP A 131 -6.60 -20.97 -4.66
N ILE A 132 -5.29 -20.89 -4.44
CA ILE A 132 -4.32 -20.67 -5.50
C ILE A 132 -3.77 -21.98 -6.03
N ASP A 133 -3.78 -22.13 -7.35
CA ASP A 133 -3.17 -23.25 -8.07
C ASP A 133 -1.74 -22.95 -8.50
N ARG A 134 -1.49 -21.70 -8.92
CA ARG A 134 -0.18 -21.28 -9.43
C ARG A 134 0.10 -19.81 -9.15
N VAL A 135 1.37 -19.52 -8.86
CA VAL A 135 1.90 -18.15 -8.83
C VAL A 135 3.07 -18.04 -9.80
N ASP A 136 3.01 -17.09 -10.74
CA ASP A 136 4.11 -16.72 -11.61
C ASP A 136 4.68 -15.37 -11.17
N VAL A 137 5.97 -15.31 -10.96
CA VAL A 137 6.73 -14.09 -10.69
C VAL A 137 7.66 -13.82 -11.87
N LEU A 138 7.39 -12.76 -12.62
CA LEU A 138 8.15 -12.36 -13.80
C LEU A 138 9.11 -11.24 -13.40
N HIS A 139 10.39 -11.45 -13.59
CA HIS A 139 11.44 -10.53 -13.19
C HIS A 139 11.82 -9.57 -14.33
N GLY A 140 11.97 -8.29 -13.99
CA GLY A 140 12.34 -7.23 -14.92
C GLY A 140 11.15 -6.67 -15.71
N PRO A 141 11.38 -5.66 -16.56
CA PRO A 141 10.31 -4.91 -17.19
C PRO A 141 9.38 -5.77 -18.05
N GLN A 142 8.07 -5.66 -17.79
CA GLN A 142 7.00 -6.30 -18.56
C GLN A 142 6.14 -5.26 -19.30
N GLY A 143 6.70 -4.06 -19.54
CA GLY A 143 5.96 -2.90 -20.05
C GLY A 143 5.23 -3.13 -21.35
N THR A 144 5.77 -3.93 -22.30
CA THR A 144 5.15 -4.12 -23.62
C THR A 144 3.79 -4.80 -23.54
N LEU A 145 3.65 -5.91 -22.82
CA LEU A 145 2.36 -6.64 -22.73
C LEU A 145 1.48 -6.15 -21.57
N TYR A 146 2.08 -5.65 -20.48
CA TYR A 146 1.36 -5.34 -19.24
C TYR A 146 1.32 -3.84 -18.90
N GLY A 147 2.10 -3.02 -19.61
CA GLY A 147 2.06 -1.57 -19.51
C GLY A 147 2.77 -0.98 -18.31
N MET A 148 2.24 0.14 -17.84
CA MET A 148 2.81 0.86 -16.73
C MET A 148 2.79 0.06 -15.42
N ASN A 149 3.60 0.53 -14.46
CA ASN A 149 3.72 -0.07 -13.13
C ASN A 149 4.26 -1.52 -13.15
N THR A 150 4.96 -1.91 -14.21
CA THR A 150 5.60 -3.23 -14.38
C THR A 150 7.08 -3.11 -14.72
N GLU A 151 7.73 -2.04 -14.30
CA GLU A 151 9.16 -1.76 -14.57
C GLU A 151 10.09 -2.69 -13.79
N GLY A 152 9.71 -3.08 -12.56
CA GLY A 152 10.44 -4.03 -11.73
C GLY A 152 10.08 -5.48 -12.05
N GLY A 153 8.83 -5.74 -12.40
CA GLY A 153 8.30 -7.07 -12.67
C GLY A 153 6.80 -7.18 -12.60
N LEU A 154 6.32 -8.41 -12.62
CA LEU A 154 4.90 -8.73 -12.60
C LEU A 154 4.65 -10.00 -11.78
N ILE A 155 3.61 -10.01 -10.98
CA ILE A 155 3.14 -11.19 -10.26
C ILE A 155 1.76 -11.58 -10.76
N ARG A 156 1.57 -12.86 -11.07
CA ARG A 156 0.30 -13.39 -11.52
C ARG A 156 -0.11 -14.55 -10.62
N LEU A 157 -1.30 -14.47 -10.08
CA LEU A 157 -1.92 -15.53 -9.28
C LEU A 157 -3.07 -16.16 -10.08
N TYR A 158 -3.15 -17.46 -10.06
CA TYR A 158 -4.18 -18.24 -10.73
C TYR A 158 -4.87 -19.14 -9.73
N SER A 159 -6.19 -19.08 -9.71
CA SER A 159 -7.02 -19.94 -8.87
C SER A 159 -7.20 -21.31 -9.46
N LYS A 160 -7.62 -22.25 -8.63
CA LYS A 160 -7.95 -23.62 -9.04
C LYS A 160 -9.10 -23.61 -10.03
N ASN A 161 -8.93 -24.35 -11.13
CA ASN A 161 -9.94 -24.49 -12.19
C ASN A 161 -10.88 -25.64 -11.85
N PRO A 162 -12.20 -25.44 -11.68
CA PRO A 162 -13.15 -26.50 -11.32
C PRO A 162 -13.37 -27.58 -12.41
N PHE A 163 -12.87 -27.38 -13.64
CA PHE A 163 -12.82 -28.44 -14.64
C PHE A 163 -11.63 -29.38 -14.48
N GLU A 164 -10.53 -28.88 -13.89
CA GLU A 164 -9.28 -29.63 -13.71
C GLU A 164 -9.13 -30.16 -12.28
N TYR A 165 -9.66 -29.43 -11.31
CA TYR A 165 -9.62 -29.78 -9.90
C TYR A 165 -11.04 -29.84 -9.32
N GLN A 166 -11.43 -30.96 -8.72
CA GLN A 166 -12.75 -31.18 -8.14
C GLN A 166 -12.59 -31.76 -6.74
N GLY A 167 -13.48 -31.35 -5.84
CA GLY A 167 -13.50 -31.83 -4.46
C GLY A 167 -13.69 -30.69 -3.46
N THR A 168 -13.50 -31.02 -2.19
CA THR A 168 -13.57 -30.07 -1.09
C THR A 168 -12.26 -30.08 -0.34
N ASP A 169 -11.63 -28.92 -0.23
CA ASP A 169 -10.43 -28.72 0.58
C ASP A 169 -10.82 -28.11 1.92
N LEU A 170 -10.22 -28.60 2.98
CA LEU A 170 -10.28 -28.00 4.30
C LEU A 170 -8.86 -27.95 4.88
N LYS A 171 -8.39 -26.76 5.23
CA LYS A 171 -7.11 -26.58 5.89
C LYS A 171 -7.31 -25.80 7.19
N LEU A 172 -6.89 -26.40 8.30
CA LEU A 172 -6.90 -25.77 9.61
C LEU A 172 -5.46 -25.63 10.10
N SER A 173 -5.11 -24.46 10.58
CA SER A 173 -3.77 -24.16 11.09
C SER A 173 -3.86 -23.45 12.43
N PHE A 174 -2.97 -23.82 13.34
CA PHE A 174 -2.85 -23.23 14.68
C PHE A 174 -1.38 -22.96 15.00
N GLY A 175 -1.13 -21.93 15.77
CA GLY A 175 0.25 -21.55 16.10
C GLY A 175 0.35 -20.63 17.32
N ASN A 176 1.52 -20.10 17.52
CA ASN A 176 1.84 -19.23 18.65
C ASN A 176 0.97 -17.96 18.67
N LYS A 177 0.82 -17.37 19.86
CA LYS A 177 0.02 -16.16 20.07
C LYS A 177 -1.44 -16.33 19.63
N PHE A 178 -1.95 -17.55 19.79
CA PHE A 178 -3.30 -17.92 19.42
C PHE A 178 -3.57 -17.64 17.93
N TRP A 179 -2.55 -17.90 17.09
CA TRP A 179 -2.76 -17.89 15.65
C TRP A 179 -3.66 -19.05 15.24
N ARG A 180 -4.66 -18.73 14.44
CA ARG A 180 -5.65 -19.67 13.95
C ARG A 180 -6.06 -19.30 12.53
N LYS A 181 -6.01 -20.27 11.63
CA LYS A 181 -6.43 -20.08 10.26
C LYS A 181 -7.32 -21.24 9.83
N ALA A 182 -8.37 -20.92 9.11
CA ALA A 182 -9.24 -21.88 8.47
C ALA A 182 -9.40 -21.49 7.00
N GLU A 183 -9.22 -22.44 6.11
CA GLU A 183 -9.44 -22.30 4.68
C GLU A 183 -10.37 -23.43 4.23
N ILE A 184 -11.40 -23.10 3.46
CA ILE A 184 -12.31 -24.06 2.86
C ILE A 184 -12.52 -23.70 1.40
N GLY A 185 -12.54 -24.71 0.53
CA GLY A 185 -12.85 -24.54 -0.88
C GLY A 185 -13.63 -25.75 -1.40
N HIS A 186 -14.64 -25.50 -2.22
CA HIS A 186 -15.39 -26.52 -2.93
C HIS A 186 -15.36 -26.25 -4.42
N TYR A 187 -14.97 -27.26 -5.18
CA TYR A 187 -14.73 -27.18 -6.63
C TYR A 187 -15.57 -28.28 -7.29
N ALA A 188 -16.47 -27.88 -8.16
CA ALA A 188 -17.40 -28.80 -8.78
C ALA A 188 -17.56 -28.55 -10.28
N LYS A 189 -17.44 -29.59 -11.06
CA LYS A 189 -17.92 -29.63 -12.45
C LYS A 189 -19.41 -29.95 -12.42
N LEU A 190 -20.25 -28.90 -12.49
CA LEU A 190 -21.73 -29.07 -12.42
C LEU A 190 -22.28 -29.86 -13.61
N ASN A 191 -21.68 -29.67 -14.78
CA ASN A 191 -21.97 -30.43 -16.01
C ASN A 191 -20.79 -30.30 -17.00
N ALA A 192 -20.91 -30.87 -18.19
CA ALA A 192 -19.85 -30.80 -19.20
C ALA A 192 -19.43 -29.38 -19.63
N LYS A 193 -20.28 -28.36 -19.36
CA LYS A 193 -20.09 -26.98 -19.81
C LYS A 193 -19.94 -25.98 -18.67
N THR A 194 -20.20 -26.38 -17.43
CA THR A 194 -20.27 -25.44 -16.29
C THR A 194 -19.47 -25.97 -15.12
N GLY A 195 -18.53 -25.17 -14.64
CA GLY A 195 -17.74 -25.40 -13.44
C GLY A 195 -17.95 -24.29 -12.42
N LEU A 196 -18.01 -24.65 -11.14
CA LEU A 196 -18.18 -23.72 -10.01
C LEU A 196 -17.08 -23.98 -8.98
N ALA A 197 -16.45 -22.90 -8.52
CA ALA A 197 -15.57 -22.91 -7.36
C ALA A 197 -16.06 -21.88 -6.35
N ILE A 198 -16.10 -22.27 -5.08
CA ILE A 198 -16.41 -21.36 -3.95
C ILE A 198 -15.38 -21.64 -2.87
N SER A 199 -14.72 -20.62 -2.39
CA SER A 199 -13.72 -20.72 -1.33
C SER A 199 -13.84 -19.60 -0.33
N ALA A 200 -13.37 -19.84 0.90
CA ALA A 200 -13.34 -18.85 1.96
C ALA A 200 -12.15 -19.10 2.89
N PHE A 201 -11.71 -18.06 3.56
CA PHE A 201 -10.70 -18.15 4.61
C PHE A 201 -11.04 -17.27 5.80
N TYR A 202 -10.49 -17.64 6.94
CA TYR A 202 -10.38 -16.84 8.14
C TYR A 202 -8.95 -16.96 8.65
N ASP A 203 -8.33 -15.83 9.02
CA ASP A 203 -6.99 -15.77 9.61
C ASP A 203 -6.98 -14.77 10.76
N GLY A 204 -6.47 -15.18 11.93
CA GLY A 204 -6.43 -14.33 13.09
C GLY A 204 -5.34 -14.69 14.09
N GLN A 205 -4.77 -13.66 14.71
CA GLN A 205 -3.71 -13.79 15.72
C GLN A 205 -3.85 -12.71 16.77
N ASN A 206 -3.44 -13.01 18.01
CA ASN A 206 -3.40 -12.00 19.07
C ASN A 206 -2.19 -11.06 18.97
N GLY A 207 -1.15 -11.45 18.21
CA GLY A 207 0.05 -10.65 18.00
C GLY A 207 1.13 -10.87 19.06
N PHE A 208 2.31 -10.29 18.80
CA PHE A 208 3.54 -10.47 19.57
C PHE A 208 3.86 -9.28 20.49
N PHE A 209 3.37 -8.09 20.13
CA PHE A 209 3.68 -6.85 20.80
C PHE A 209 2.55 -6.42 21.72
N THR A 210 2.91 -5.96 22.91
CA THR A 210 1.98 -5.36 23.87
C THR A 210 2.26 -3.87 23.97
N ASN A 211 1.22 -3.05 23.79
CA ASN A 211 1.30 -1.62 24.04
C ASN A 211 1.39 -1.36 25.54
N LYS A 212 2.51 -0.81 26.01
CA LYS A 212 2.76 -0.54 27.44
C LYS A 212 1.75 0.43 28.05
N TYR A 213 1.25 1.39 27.26
CA TYR A 213 0.31 2.41 27.73
C TYR A 213 -1.01 1.82 28.24
N ASN A 214 -1.54 0.82 27.55
CA ASN A 214 -2.88 0.28 27.84
C ASN A 214 -2.92 -1.23 28.08
N GLY A 215 -1.79 -1.94 28.02
CA GLY A 215 -1.67 -3.39 28.23
C GLY A 215 -2.31 -4.25 27.13
N LYS A 216 -2.75 -3.67 26.01
CA LYS A 216 -3.42 -4.41 24.93
C LYS A 216 -2.41 -4.83 23.85
N HIS A 217 -2.77 -5.86 23.08
CA HIS A 217 -1.97 -6.27 21.92
C HIS A 217 -1.96 -5.20 20.84
N ALA A 218 -0.77 -4.79 20.40
CA ALA A 218 -0.55 -3.73 19.42
C ALA A 218 -0.64 -4.21 17.97
N ASP A 219 -0.51 -5.52 17.72
CA ASP A 219 -0.47 -6.14 16.39
C ASP A 219 -1.49 -7.28 16.21
N LYS A 220 -2.54 -7.31 17.02
CA LYS A 220 -3.66 -8.25 16.87
C LYS A 220 -4.37 -8.03 15.54
N TYR A 221 -4.70 -9.13 14.83
CA TYR A 221 -5.51 -9.05 13.63
C TYR A 221 -6.57 -10.14 13.54
N ASN A 222 -7.60 -9.86 12.73
CA ASN A 222 -8.59 -10.80 12.23
C ASN A 222 -8.90 -10.43 10.79
N GLU A 223 -8.77 -11.40 9.90
CA GLU A 223 -8.97 -11.23 8.47
C GLU A 223 -9.84 -12.37 7.96
N PHE A 224 -10.70 -12.08 7.03
CA PHE A 224 -11.50 -13.09 6.35
C PHE A 224 -11.81 -12.69 4.93
N GLY A 225 -12.11 -13.65 4.11
CA GLY A 225 -12.51 -13.41 2.74
C GLY A 225 -13.16 -14.63 2.12
N GLY A 226 -13.64 -14.42 0.93
CA GLY A 226 -14.25 -15.48 0.14
C GLY A 226 -14.25 -15.14 -1.33
N LYS A 227 -14.23 -16.19 -2.15
CA LYS A 227 -14.17 -16.11 -3.59
C LYS A 227 -15.20 -17.06 -4.22
N ALA A 228 -15.84 -16.58 -5.25
CA ALA A 228 -16.69 -17.40 -6.12
C ALA A 228 -16.21 -17.27 -7.57
N GLN A 229 -16.10 -18.39 -8.26
CA GLN A 229 -15.75 -18.45 -9.67
C GLN A 229 -16.73 -19.36 -10.41
N LEU A 230 -17.32 -18.85 -11.48
CA LEU A 230 -18.17 -19.60 -12.39
C LEU A 230 -17.50 -19.64 -13.77
N LEU A 231 -17.21 -20.85 -14.24
CA LEU A 231 -16.69 -21.09 -15.58
C LEU A 231 -17.81 -21.68 -16.44
N TRP A 232 -18.05 -21.09 -17.61
CA TRP A 232 -19.05 -21.57 -18.55
C TRP A 232 -18.47 -21.70 -19.95
N ILE A 233 -18.52 -22.92 -20.50
CA ILE A 233 -18.01 -23.30 -21.82
C ILE A 233 -19.18 -23.77 -22.69
N PRO A 234 -20.01 -22.83 -23.23
CA PRO A 234 -21.21 -23.17 -23.98
C PRO A 234 -20.92 -24.02 -25.23
N ASN A 235 -19.74 -23.78 -25.85
CA ASN A 235 -19.27 -24.50 -27.04
C ASN A 235 -17.74 -24.51 -27.11
N GLN A 236 -17.16 -25.17 -28.14
CA GLN A 236 -15.70 -25.30 -28.31
C GLN A 236 -14.96 -23.98 -28.56
N HIS A 237 -15.68 -22.92 -28.95
CA HIS A 237 -15.10 -21.63 -29.29
C HIS A 237 -15.17 -20.63 -28.14
N LEU A 238 -16.11 -20.75 -27.24
CA LEU A 238 -16.41 -19.72 -26.25
C LEU A 238 -16.22 -20.22 -24.81
N ASN A 239 -15.38 -19.55 -24.06
CA ASN A 239 -15.20 -19.74 -22.62
C ASN A 239 -15.50 -18.42 -21.90
N LEU A 240 -16.35 -18.48 -20.90
CA LEU A 240 -16.69 -17.36 -20.03
C LEU A 240 -16.28 -17.69 -18.59
N SER A 241 -15.66 -16.72 -17.94
CA SER A 241 -15.31 -16.82 -16.52
C SER A 241 -15.85 -15.61 -15.77
N PHE A 242 -16.55 -15.85 -14.68
CA PHE A 242 -17.01 -14.82 -13.75
C PHE A 242 -16.31 -15.06 -12.41
N VAL A 243 -15.69 -14.02 -11.86
CA VAL A 243 -14.96 -14.09 -10.59
C VAL A 243 -15.44 -12.97 -9.69
N ALA A 244 -15.66 -13.27 -8.42
CA ALA A 244 -15.86 -12.31 -7.35
C ALA A 244 -15.02 -12.71 -6.15
N ASP A 245 -14.15 -11.84 -5.69
CA ASP A 245 -13.27 -12.02 -4.52
C ASP A 245 -13.47 -10.87 -3.54
N TYR A 246 -13.83 -11.19 -2.30
CA TYR A 246 -14.00 -10.23 -1.22
C TYR A 246 -13.03 -10.54 -0.09
N GLN A 247 -12.38 -9.51 0.43
CA GLN A 247 -11.50 -9.62 1.59
C GLN A 247 -11.74 -8.49 2.58
N TYR A 248 -11.78 -8.85 3.86
CA TYR A 248 -11.86 -7.94 4.98
C TYR A 248 -10.62 -8.08 5.86
N VAL A 249 -10.06 -6.94 6.25
CA VAL A 249 -8.93 -6.83 7.18
C VAL A 249 -9.37 -5.96 8.35
N ASN A 250 -9.12 -6.41 9.56
CA ASN A 250 -9.26 -5.64 10.79
C ASN A 250 -8.10 -5.96 11.71
N GLN A 251 -7.16 -5.02 11.83
CA GLN A 251 -5.96 -5.20 12.62
C GLN A 251 -5.66 -3.98 13.47
N ASN A 252 -5.09 -4.22 14.65
CA ASN A 252 -4.23 -3.25 15.30
C ASN A 252 -2.95 -3.23 14.45
N GLY A 253 -2.45 -2.05 14.12
CA GLY A 253 -1.30 -1.96 13.24
C GLY A 253 -0.26 -1.02 13.79
N PHE A 254 0.87 -0.95 13.10
CA PHE A 254 1.96 -0.04 13.42
C PHE A 254 2.45 -0.18 14.86
N PRO A 255 2.86 -1.41 15.31
CA PRO A 255 3.33 -1.66 16.66
C PRO A 255 4.75 -1.11 16.86
N TYR A 256 4.95 0.14 16.47
CA TYR A 256 6.22 0.82 16.53
C TYR A 256 6.53 1.30 17.95
N GLY A 257 7.80 1.27 18.29
CA GLY A 257 8.38 1.94 19.44
C GLY A 257 9.50 2.87 18.99
N GLN A 258 9.84 3.84 19.80
CA GLN A 258 10.93 4.76 19.53
C GLN A 258 12.30 4.09 19.69
N ILE A 259 13.29 4.55 18.92
CA ILE A 259 14.70 4.29 19.20
C ILE A 259 15.23 5.52 19.94
N VAL A 260 15.63 5.32 21.20
CA VAL A 260 16.12 6.40 22.06
C VAL A 260 17.63 6.31 22.18
N THR A 261 18.33 7.41 21.91
CA THR A 261 19.79 7.46 21.98
C THR A 261 20.26 7.86 23.38
N LYS A 262 21.54 7.57 23.71
CA LYS A 262 22.14 7.98 24.99
C LYS A 262 22.19 9.50 25.14
N GLU A 263 22.40 10.21 24.05
CA GLU A 263 22.45 11.67 23.97
C GLU A 263 21.07 12.27 24.28
N GLN A 264 20.00 11.68 23.75
CA GLN A 264 18.62 12.11 24.04
C GLN A 264 18.28 11.92 25.52
N ILE A 265 18.73 10.83 26.14
CA ILE A 265 18.54 10.59 27.57
C ILE A 265 19.35 11.57 28.41
N ALA A 266 20.61 11.79 28.07
CA ALA A 266 21.49 12.71 28.79
C ALA A 266 20.98 14.16 28.74
N ALA A 267 20.33 14.55 27.63
CA ALA A 267 19.70 15.86 27.46
C ALA A 267 18.28 15.95 28.05
N ALA A 268 17.69 14.81 28.45
CA ALA A 268 16.33 14.75 28.92
C ALA A 268 16.19 15.36 30.33
N ASN A 269 15.24 16.27 30.49
CA ASN A 269 14.76 16.76 31.78
C ASN A 269 13.37 16.19 32.10
N ILE A 270 12.82 16.49 33.26
CA ILE A 270 11.52 15.96 33.73
C ILE A 270 10.34 16.24 32.77
N THR A 271 10.48 17.20 31.88
CA THR A 271 9.47 17.56 30.88
C THR A 271 9.75 16.97 29.50
N SER A 272 10.88 16.28 29.33
CA SER A 272 11.27 15.64 28.08
C SER A 272 10.49 14.33 27.88
N PRO A 273 10.05 14.02 26.65
CA PRO A 273 9.44 12.72 26.33
C PRO A 273 10.41 11.54 26.51
N TYR A 274 11.70 11.79 26.61
CA TYR A 274 12.74 10.78 26.81
C TYR A 274 13.14 10.59 28.27
N TYR A 275 12.54 11.35 29.20
CA TYR A 275 12.86 11.27 30.62
C TYR A 275 12.48 9.91 31.20
N GLY A 276 13.43 9.28 31.88
CA GLY A 276 13.23 7.98 32.51
C GLY A 276 13.20 6.78 31.54
N LEU A 277 13.50 6.98 30.26
CA LEU A 277 13.68 5.90 29.29
C LEU A 277 15.12 5.37 29.31
N GLU A 278 15.29 4.13 28.87
CA GLU A 278 16.60 3.52 28.62
C GLU A 278 16.99 3.70 27.14
N ALA A 279 18.28 3.72 26.85
CA ALA A 279 18.77 3.77 25.48
C ALA A 279 18.44 2.45 24.74
N GLY A 280 18.06 2.54 23.48
CA GLY A 280 17.74 1.42 22.62
C GLY A 280 16.31 1.45 22.09
N THR A 281 15.89 0.31 21.53
CA THR A 281 14.54 0.15 20.97
C THR A 281 13.51 -0.01 22.10
N GLN A 282 12.51 0.85 22.09
CA GLN A 282 11.40 0.79 23.04
C GLN A 282 10.29 -0.16 22.52
N ALA A 283 9.59 -0.81 23.44
CA ALA A 283 8.34 -1.48 23.09
C ALA A 283 7.27 -0.44 22.73
N PRO A 284 6.21 -0.81 21.98
CA PRO A 284 5.09 0.08 21.72
C PRO A 284 4.53 0.70 23.00
N ASN A 285 4.39 2.02 23.00
CA ASN A 285 3.88 2.78 24.16
C ASN A 285 3.01 3.94 23.68
N GLN A 286 2.03 3.63 22.87
CA GLN A 286 1.17 4.56 22.17
C GLN A 286 -0.06 4.89 23.00
N ASN A 287 -0.33 6.18 23.22
CA ASN A 287 -1.53 6.65 23.93
C ASN A 287 -2.80 6.47 23.06
N ARG A 288 -2.66 6.57 21.74
CA ARG A 288 -3.71 6.33 20.77
C ARG A 288 -3.45 5.02 20.02
N PRO A 289 -4.27 3.97 20.19
CA PRO A 289 -4.06 2.70 19.50
C PRO A 289 -4.13 2.86 17.99
N SER A 290 -3.07 2.49 17.31
CA SER A 290 -3.04 2.41 15.86
C SER A 290 -3.90 1.26 15.35
N ALA A 291 -4.52 1.43 14.19
CA ALA A 291 -5.41 0.44 13.60
C ALA A 291 -5.48 0.56 12.08
N TYR A 292 -5.80 -0.56 11.42
CA TYR A 292 -6.11 -0.59 10.01
C TYR A 292 -7.30 -1.50 9.72
N LYS A 293 -8.27 -0.98 8.97
CA LYS A 293 -9.42 -1.74 8.48
C LYS A 293 -9.53 -1.58 6.99
N ARG A 294 -9.86 -2.68 6.29
CA ARG A 294 -10.01 -2.64 4.83
C ARG A 294 -11.13 -3.57 4.39
N ASN A 295 -11.94 -3.10 3.47
CA ASN A 295 -12.84 -3.90 2.65
C ASN A 295 -12.38 -3.78 1.21
N ILE A 296 -12.20 -4.89 0.51
CA ILE A 296 -11.91 -4.91 -0.91
C ILE A 296 -12.80 -5.95 -1.59
N LEU A 297 -13.38 -5.56 -2.72
CA LEU A 297 -14.12 -6.45 -3.60
C LEU A 297 -13.53 -6.32 -5.00
N ASN A 298 -13.08 -7.44 -5.56
CA ASN A 298 -12.65 -7.55 -6.95
C ASN A 298 -13.66 -8.41 -7.69
N THR A 299 -14.16 -7.93 -8.81
CA THR A 299 -15.02 -8.72 -9.69
C THR A 299 -14.51 -8.66 -11.10
N GLY A 300 -14.65 -9.73 -11.84
CA GLY A 300 -14.21 -9.79 -13.23
C GLY A 300 -15.03 -10.73 -14.09
N VAL A 301 -15.11 -10.36 -15.36
CA VAL A 301 -15.68 -11.17 -16.43
C VAL A 301 -14.62 -11.35 -17.50
N ASN A 302 -14.25 -12.60 -17.75
CA ASN A 302 -13.34 -12.93 -18.85
C ASN A 302 -14.12 -13.67 -19.95
N ILE A 303 -14.03 -13.17 -21.16
CA ILE A 303 -14.60 -13.76 -22.38
C ILE A 303 -13.47 -14.16 -23.30
N LYS A 304 -13.29 -15.46 -23.49
CA LYS A 304 -12.28 -16.00 -24.39
C LYS A 304 -12.95 -16.69 -25.58
N TYR A 305 -12.66 -16.19 -26.78
CA TYR A 305 -13.12 -16.77 -28.04
C TYR A 305 -11.97 -17.45 -28.78
N ASN A 306 -12.09 -18.75 -29.01
CA ASN A 306 -11.14 -19.55 -29.76
C ASN A 306 -11.57 -19.62 -31.25
N GLY A 307 -11.03 -18.70 -32.06
CA GLY A 307 -11.23 -18.68 -33.49
C GLY A 307 -10.32 -19.66 -34.26
N ASN A 308 -10.48 -19.68 -35.57
CA ASN A 308 -9.60 -20.42 -36.47
C ASN A 308 -8.28 -19.63 -36.65
N GLY A 309 -7.21 -20.09 -35.97
CA GLY A 309 -5.89 -19.47 -36.05
C GLY A 309 -5.64 -18.29 -35.11
N PHE A 310 -6.62 -17.89 -34.29
CA PHE A 310 -6.45 -16.83 -33.28
C PHE A 310 -7.25 -17.10 -32.01
N VAL A 311 -6.89 -16.42 -30.94
CA VAL A 311 -7.63 -16.34 -29.69
C VAL A 311 -7.91 -14.87 -29.41
N LEU A 312 -9.18 -14.53 -29.19
CA LEU A 312 -9.60 -13.23 -28.66
C LEU A 312 -9.92 -13.38 -27.19
N ASN A 313 -9.44 -12.44 -26.38
CA ASN A 313 -9.72 -12.40 -24.95
C ASN A 313 -10.13 -10.98 -24.54
N SER A 314 -11.25 -10.86 -23.83
CA SER A 314 -11.72 -9.63 -23.19
C SER A 314 -11.82 -9.88 -21.70
N MET A 315 -11.16 -9.01 -20.90
CA MET A 315 -11.20 -9.02 -19.45
C MET A 315 -11.74 -7.68 -18.97
N THR A 316 -12.98 -7.68 -18.49
CA THR A 316 -13.57 -6.55 -17.76
C THR A 316 -13.46 -6.80 -16.28
N SER A 317 -12.92 -5.86 -15.52
CA SER A 317 -12.84 -5.99 -14.05
C SER A 317 -13.23 -4.69 -13.34
N TRP A 318 -13.80 -4.87 -12.16
CA TRP A 318 -14.11 -3.79 -11.24
C TRP A 318 -13.52 -4.09 -9.87
N GLN A 319 -12.84 -3.10 -9.29
CA GLN A 319 -12.30 -3.14 -7.93
C GLN A 319 -12.92 -2.03 -7.11
N PHE A 320 -13.52 -2.41 -5.99
CA PHE A 320 -13.95 -1.52 -4.93
C PHE A 320 -13.02 -1.69 -3.73
N LEU A 321 -12.55 -0.57 -3.15
CA LEU A 321 -11.76 -0.58 -1.92
C LEU A 321 -12.26 0.54 -1.01
N ARG A 322 -12.43 0.20 0.28
CA ARG A 322 -12.61 1.15 1.36
C ARG A 322 -11.70 0.77 2.51
N ASP A 323 -10.84 1.68 2.91
CA ASP A 323 -9.99 1.48 4.06
C ASP A 323 -10.01 2.65 5.05
N ASP A 324 -9.57 2.38 6.27
CA ASP A 324 -9.46 3.32 7.38
C ASP A 324 -8.18 2.97 8.14
N MET A 325 -7.22 3.87 8.11
CA MET A 325 -5.96 3.81 8.85
C MET A 325 -5.98 4.85 9.96
N LYS A 326 -5.56 4.43 11.15
CA LYS A 326 -5.25 5.30 12.29
C LYS A 326 -3.84 4.99 12.75
N MET A 327 -3.03 6.02 12.94
CA MET A 327 -1.65 5.85 13.34
C MET A 327 -1.27 6.90 14.39
N ASP A 328 -0.83 6.42 15.55
CA ASP A 328 -0.08 7.21 16.50
C ASP A 328 1.33 7.43 15.91
N ASN A 329 1.60 8.65 15.46
CA ASN A 329 2.80 8.94 14.67
C ASN A 329 4.00 9.37 15.50
N ASP A 330 3.80 9.66 16.78
CA ASP A 330 4.89 9.97 17.70
C ASP A 330 5.41 8.73 18.46
N TYR A 331 4.63 7.65 18.51
CA TYR A 331 4.95 6.36 19.17
C TYR A 331 5.25 6.49 20.66
N LEU A 332 4.70 7.52 21.31
CA LEU A 332 4.94 7.88 22.69
C LEU A 332 3.64 7.80 23.54
N PRO A 333 3.75 7.79 24.88
CA PRO A 333 2.58 7.87 25.75
C PRO A 333 1.96 9.27 25.83
N TYR A 334 2.49 10.23 25.09
CA TYR A 334 2.06 11.63 25.04
C TYR A 334 1.14 11.88 23.84
N ASP A 335 0.24 12.84 23.96
CA ASP A 335 -0.66 13.22 22.87
C ASP A 335 0.00 14.29 21.98
N TYR A 336 0.98 13.88 21.14
CA TYR A 336 1.69 14.81 20.26
C TYR A 336 1.12 14.82 18.85
N LEU A 337 1.15 13.71 18.13
CA LEU A 337 0.80 13.67 16.72
C LEU A 337 0.14 12.35 16.35
N HIS A 338 -1.05 12.42 15.76
CA HIS A 338 -1.67 11.24 15.15
C HIS A 338 -2.27 11.56 13.79
N LEU A 339 -2.31 10.53 12.97
CA LEU A 339 -2.80 10.58 11.59
C LEU A 339 -4.00 9.66 11.45
N GLU A 340 -4.99 10.10 10.71
CA GLU A 340 -6.03 9.24 10.17
C GLU A 340 -5.98 9.31 8.65
N GLN A 341 -6.29 8.21 7.96
CA GLN A 341 -6.48 8.21 6.53
C GLN A 341 -7.62 7.26 6.17
N ARG A 342 -8.59 7.78 5.44
CA ARG A 342 -9.72 7.03 4.91
C ARG A 342 -9.69 7.10 3.41
N GLN A 343 -9.73 5.95 2.75
CA GLN A 343 -9.75 5.88 1.29
C GLN A 343 -11.02 5.21 0.81
N LEU A 344 -11.55 5.72 -0.29
CA LEU A 344 -12.61 5.11 -1.06
C LEU A 344 -12.19 5.10 -2.52
N GLN A 345 -12.02 3.90 -3.08
CA GLN A 345 -11.59 3.71 -4.46
C GLN A 345 -12.61 2.88 -5.24
N ASN A 346 -12.84 3.29 -6.47
CA ASN A 346 -13.46 2.49 -7.51
C ASN A 346 -12.55 2.50 -8.73
N SER A 347 -12.33 1.33 -9.32
CA SER A 347 -11.54 1.18 -10.54
C SER A 347 -12.24 0.22 -11.49
N VAL A 348 -12.34 0.61 -12.75
CA VAL A 348 -12.84 -0.24 -13.83
C VAL A 348 -11.73 -0.39 -14.84
N VAL A 349 -11.51 -1.63 -15.27
CA VAL A 349 -10.51 -1.96 -16.29
C VAL A 349 -11.14 -2.81 -17.36
N GLU A 350 -10.87 -2.47 -18.61
CA GLU A 350 -11.15 -3.30 -19.78
C GLU A 350 -9.83 -3.61 -20.49
N GLU A 351 -9.61 -4.87 -20.76
CA GLU A 351 -8.47 -5.33 -21.53
C GLU A 351 -8.92 -6.26 -22.63
N LEU A 352 -8.74 -5.83 -23.88
CA LEU A 352 -9.02 -6.63 -25.06
C LEU A 352 -7.71 -7.05 -25.71
N SER A 353 -7.54 -8.35 -25.97
CA SER A 353 -6.35 -8.89 -26.62
C SER A 353 -6.72 -9.94 -27.67
N VAL A 354 -5.94 -9.97 -28.73
CA VAL A 354 -6.02 -11.01 -29.77
C VAL A 354 -4.62 -11.55 -30.02
N LYS A 355 -4.46 -12.86 -30.06
CA LYS A 355 -3.19 -13.53 -30.34
C LYS A 355 -3.34 -14.65 -31.33
N SER A 356 -2.27 -14.90 -32.10
CA SER A 356 -2.21 -16.03 -33.02
C SER A 356 -2.22 -17.36 -32.26
N LYS A 357 -2.88 -18.38 -32.84
CA LYS A 357 -2.95 -19.75 -32.34
C LYS A 357 -2.37 -20.75 -33.32
N ASN A 358 -1.65 -20.28 -34.32
CA ASN A 358 -1.04 -21.13 -35.33
C ASN A 358 0.38 -21.57 -34.92
N LYS A 359 0.93 -22.55 -35.65
CA LYS A 359 2.33 -22.98 -35.52
C LYS A 359 3.24 -22.36 -36.61
N SER A 360 2.82 -21.22 -37.18
CA SER A 360 3.59 -20.56 -38.26
C SER A 360 4.88 -19.93 -37.71
N ARG A 361 5.78 -19.56 -38.61
CA ARG A 361 7.03 -18.85 -38.26
C ARG A 361 6.77 -17.53 -37.55
N TRP A 362 5.65 -16.87 -37.78
CA TRP A 362 5.24 -15.63 -37.18
C TRP A 362 4.08 -15.85 -36.24
N GLN A 363 4.33 -15.60 -34.93
CA GLN A 363 3.36 -15.56 -33.86
C GLN A 363 3.19 -14.12 -33.43
N TRP A 364 1.97 -13.67 -33.21
CA TRP A 364 1.70 -12.27 -32.88
C TRP A 364 0.62 -12.13 -31.81
N ALA A 365 0.70 -11.03 -31.05
CA ALA A 365 -0.30 -10.58 -30.13
C ALA A 365 -0.54 -9.08 -30.29
N PHE A 366 -1.80 -8.68 -30.29
CA PHE A 366 -2.25 -7.28 -30.23
C PHE A 366 -3.18 -7.11 -29.06
N GLY A 367 -3.22 -5.92 -28.48
CA GLY A 367 -4.23 -5.63 -27.47
C GLY A 367 -4.34 -4.16 -27.13
N THR A 368 -5.42 -3.87 -26.41
CA THR A 368 -5.70 -2.57 -25.84
C THR A 368 -6.05 -2.74 -24.36
N TYR A 369 -5.70 -1.75 -23.58
CA TYR A 369 -5.96 -1.64 -22.16
C TYR A 369 -6.56 -0.28 -21.88
N ALA A 370 -7.69 -0.22 -21.20
CA ALA A 370 -8.29 1.00 -20.70
C ALA A 370 -8.63 0.85 -19.22
N ALA A 371 -8.23 1.80 -18.42
CA ALA A 371 -8.54 1.80 -16.99
C ALA A 371 -8.96 3.19 -16.52
N TYR A 372 -10.00 3.24 -15.71
CA TYR A 372 -10.40 4.43 -14.99
C TYR A 372 -10.44 4.13 -13.50
N GLN A 373 -9.73 4.94 -12.73
CA GLN A 373 -9.71 4.86 -11.27
C GLN A 373 -10.21 6.18 -10.69
N TRP A 374 -11.12 6.09 -9.76
CA TRP A 374 -11.52 7.19 -8.91
C TRP A 374 -11.11 6.86 -7.47
N LEU A 375 -10.28 7.72 -6.89
CA LEU A 375 -9.82 7.60 -5.50
C LEU A 375 -10.12 8.88 -4.75
N ARG A 376 -10.82 8.74 -3.61
CA ARG A 376 -10.98 9.79 -2.61
C ARG A 376 -10.14 9.41 -1.39
N THR A 377 -9.33 10.35 -0.92
CA THR A 377 -8.55 10.23 0.30
C THR A 377 -8.91 11.37 1.24
N ASP A 378 -9.27 11.05 2.48
CA ASP A 378 -9.52 11.97 3.58
C ASP A 378 -8.45 11.64 4.63
N ALA A 379 -7.50 12.56 4.85
CA ALA A 379 -6.26 12.28 5.60
C ALA A 379 -5.97 13.34 6.67
N PRO A 380 -6.87 13.58 7.64
CA PRO A 380 -6.65 14.60 8.65
C PRO A 380 -5.45 14.30 9.54
N VAL A 381 -4.70 15.38 9.86
CA VAL A 381 -3.56 15.37 10.77
C VAL A 381 -3.94 16.10 12.05
N TYR A 382 -3.68 15.47 13.18
CA TYR A 382 -4.06 16.00 14.49
C TYR A 382 -2.81 16.30 15.33
N MET A 383 -2.67 17.56 15.76
CA MET A 383 -1.78 17.92 16.84
C MET A 383 -2.49 17.73 18.18
N GLY A 384 -1.93 16.91 19.03
CA GLY A 384 -2.51 16.58 20.33
C GLY A 384 -2.32 17.67 21.38
N SER A 385 -2.99 17.49 22.50
CA SER A 385 -2.98 18.46 23.61
C SER A 385 -1.59 18.67 24.20
N ASP A 386 -0.76 17.65 24.27
CA ASP A 386 0.59 17.76 24.83
C ASP A 386 1.55 18.44 23.84
N MET A 387 1.36 18.29 22.53
CA MET A 387 2.08 19.06 21.52
C MET A 387 1.74 20.56 21.64
N ASN A 388 0.46 20.89 21.75
CA ASN A 388 0.03 22.28 21.89
C ASN A 388 0.61 22.92 23.17
N LYS A 389 0.65 22.23 24.31
CA LYS A 389 1.29 22.70 25.54
C LYS A 389 2.80 22.86 25.36
N PHE A 390 3.46 21.89 24.74
CA PHE A 390 4.90 21.92 24.49
C PHE A 390 5.28 23.13 23.63
N LEU A 391 4.60 23.34 22.51
CA LEU A 391 4.85 24.48 21.61
C LEU A 391 4.53 25.81 22.29
N SER A 392 3.41 25.92 23.03
CA SER A 392 3.03 27.11 23.80
C SER A 392 4.11 27.51 24.77
N LYS A 393 4.66 26.55 25.52
CA LYS A 393 5.75 26.80 26.45
C LYS A 393 7.01 27.28 25.73
N HIS A 394 7.44 26.60 24.67
CA HIS A 394 8.66 26.94 23.94
C HIS A 394 8.57 28.33 23.30
N ILE A 395 7.44 28.69 22.70
CA ILE A 395 7.22 30.00 22.09
C ILE A 395 7.17 31.08 23.19
N THR A 396 6.52 30.81 24.32
CA THR A 396 6.52 31.74 25.47
C THR A 396 7.93 31.98 25.99
N ASP A 397 8.72 30.92 26.22
CA ASP A 397 10.10 31.00 26.70
C ASP A 397 10.99 31.73 25.69
N TYR A 398 10.84 31.49 24.40
CA TYR A 398 11.58 32.17 23.33
C TYR A 398 11.25 33.67 23.29
N ALA A 399 9.98 34.03 23.31
CA ALA A 399 9.51 35.40 23.30
C ALA A 399 10.00 36.16 24.56
N TYR A 400 9.87 35.51 25.74
CA TYR A 400 10.34 36.06 27.01
C TYR A 400 11.86 36.33 26.98
N ASN A 401 12.68 35.37 26.56
CA ASN A 401 14.12 35.47 26.51
C ASN A 401 14.59 36.53 25.50
N GLY A 402 13.93 36.57 24.33
CA GLY A 402 14.20 37.61 23.32
C GLY A 402 13.89 39.02 23.85
N MET A 403 12.76 39.21 24.50
CA MET A 403 12.34 40.45 25.12
C MET A 403 13.28 40.84 26.27
N LEU A 404 13.63 39.91 27.14
CA LEU A 404 14.57 40.12 28.24
C LEU A 404 15.93 40.59 27.71
N ALA A 405 16.47 39.92 26.69
CA ALA A 405 17.75 40.31 26.07
C ALA A 405 17.70 41.71 25.47
N ALA A 406 16.64 42.03 24.71
CA ALA A 406 16.47 43.34 24.08
C ALA A 406 16.34 44.48 25.14
N MET A 407 15.54 44.28 26.18
CA MET A 407 15.36 45.21 27.25
C MET A 407 16.64 45.38 28.08
N THR A 408 17.34 44.28 28.40
CA THR A 408 18.63 44.32 29.10
C THR A 408 19.64 45.15 28.33
N LYS A 409 19.78 44.90 27.02
CA LYS A 409 20.71 45.65 26.16
C LYS A 409 20.40 47.15 26.15
N ARG A 410 19.11 47.51 26.06
CA ARG A 410 18.66 48.92 26.06
C ARG A 410 18.96 49.61 27.40
N LEU A 411 18.58 48.98 28.52
CA LEU A 411 18.78 49.50 29.86
C LEU A 411 20.28 49.59 30.21
N ALA A 412 21.08 48.59 29.85
CA ALA A 412 22.52 48.59 30.05
C ALA A 412 23.20 49.78 29.30
N ALA A 413 22.80 49.99 28.04
CA ALA A 413 23.32 51.12 27.26
C ALA A 413 23.04 52.50 27.92
N ASP A 414 21.84 52.65 28.51
CA ASP A 414 21.51 53.89 29.26
C ASP A 414 22.29 54.00 30.56
N MET A 415 22.56 52.93 31.27
CA MET A 415 23.37 52.91 32.49
C MET A 415 24.87 53.21 32.20
N ILE A 416 25.40 52.63 31.11
CA ILE A 416 26.76 52.91 30.65
C ILE A 416 26.93 54.42 30.29
N LYS A 417 25.95 54.97 29.56
CA LYS A 417 25.95 56.42 29.26
C LYS A 417 25.95 57.29 30.50
N ARG A 418 25.44 56.81 31.62
CA ARG A 418 25.46 57.50 32.95
C ARG A 418 26.72 57.21 33.77
N GLY A 419 27.72 56.52 33.17
CA GLY A 419 29.00 56.26 33.80
C GLY A 419 29.15 54.98 34.60
N MET A 420 28.16 54.02 34.45
CA MET A 420 28.29 52.73 35.10
C MET A 420 29.23 51.82 34.30
N PRO A 421 30.16 51.08 34.96
CA PRO A 421 30.98 50.08 34.28
C PRO A 421 30.11 49.01 33.56
N GLU A 422 30.54 48.53 32.40
CA GLU A 422 29.75 47.69 31.47
C GLU A 422 29.26 46.39 32.11
N ASP A 423 30.14 45.71 32.87
CA ASP A 423 29.82 44.48 33.59
C ASP A 423 28.68 44.68 34.60
N LYS A 424 28.79 45.75 35.42
CA LYS A 424 27.77 46.11 36.41
C LYS A 424 26.49 46.62 35.75
N ALA A 425 26.61 47.36 34.66
CA ALA A 425 25.45 47.82 33.91
C ALA A 425 24.63 46.66 33.29
N MET A 426 25.29 45.64 32.75
CA MET A 426 24.61 44.46 32.21
C MET A 426 23.88 43.67 33.30
N GLU A 427 24.50 43.46 34.45
CA GLU A 427 23.87 42.75 35.57
C GLU A 427 22.66 43.50 36.12
N ALA A 428 22.83 44.79 36.44
CA ALA A 428 21.75 45.65 36.93
C ALA A 428 20.60 45.78 35.93
N ALA A 429 20.93 45.91 34.62
CA ALA A 429 19.95 46.00 33.56
C ALA A 429 19.15 44.68 33.40
N ALA A 430 19.78 43.51 33.55
CA ALA A 430 19.09 42.23 33.49
C ALA A 430 18.06 42.09 34.62
N ILE A 431 18.44 42.47 35.86
CA ILE A 431 17.52 42.46 37.00
C ILE A 431 16.34 43.43 36.77
N ALA A 432 16.66 44.67 36.32
CA ALA A 432 15.64 45.68 36.03
C ALA A 432 14.69 45.27 34.91
N ALA A 433 15.21 44.69 33.82
CA ALA A 433 14.41 44.18 32.71
C ALA A 433 13.47 43.07 33.15
N LYS A 434 13.97 42.11 33.92
CA LYS A 434 13.16 41.01 34.47
C LYS A 434 12.01 41.54 35.37
N ALA A 435 12.31 42.47 36.25
CA ALA A 435 11.31 43.12 37.08
C ALA A 435 10.28 43.93 36.28
N ALA A 436 10.71 44.63 35.22
CA ALA A 436 9.84 45.41 34.35
C ALA A 436 8.88 44.52 33.57
N ILE A 437 9.37 43.40 32.99
CA ILE A 437 8.53 42.42 32.30
C ILE A 437 7.50 41.85 33.27
N ALA A 438 7.91 41.46 34.48
CA ALA A 438 6.99 40.89 35.48
C ALA A 438 5.91 41.89 35.91
N ARG A 439 6.27 43.16 36.16
CA ARG A 439 5.30 44.24 36.53
C ARG A 439 4.31 44.54 35.42
N ALA A 440 4.74 44.41 34.17
CA ALA A 440 3.87 44.60 33.00
C ALA A 440 2.98 43.42 32.68
N GLY A 441 2.95 42.37 33.52
CA GLY A 441 2.08 41.18 33.31
C GLY A 441 2.76 39.99 32.66
N GLY A 442 4.10 40.08 32.42
CA GLY A 442 4.87 38.96 31.89
C GLY A 442 4.65 38.69 30.39
N VAL A 443 5.02 37.50 29.98
CA VAL A 443 4.77 36.96 28.63
C VAL A 443 4.12 35.58 28.75
N ARG A 444 3.01 35.40 28.08
CA ARG A 444 2.31 34.13 27.96
C ARG A 444 1.74 34.01 26.54
N ILE A 445 2.08 32.93 25.86
CA ILE A 445 1.56 32.61 24.52
C ILE A 445 1.04 31.18 24.58
N ASN A 446 -0.26 31.04 24.46
CA ASN A 446 -0.89 29.74 24.26
C ASN A 446 -1.22 29.59 22.77
N MET A 447 -0.91 28.44 22.23
CA MET A 447 -1.28 28.09 20.87
C MET A 447 -2.08 26.78 20.86
N GLN A 448 -3.03 26.71 19.97
CA GLN A 448 -3.81 25.51 19.70
C GLN A 448 -3.95 25.38 18.19
N MET A 449 -3.42 24.29 17.65
CA MET A 449 -3.66 23.93 16.27
C MET A 449 -4.91 23.04 16.19
N GLU A 450 -5.88 23.46 15.39
CA GLU A 450 -7.02 22.62 15.04
C GLU A 450 -6.58 21.49 14.11
N PRO A 451 -7.34 20.39 13.98
CA PRO A 451 -7.01 19.31 13.04
C PRO A 451 -6.84 19.88 11.63
N ILE A 452 -5.72 19.56 10.99
CA ILE A 452 -5.50 19.87 9.58
C ILE A 452 -6.43 18.98 8.78
N SER A 453 -7.35 19.58 8.04
CA SER A 453 -8.27 18.86 7.16
C SER A 453 -7.62 18.67 5.79
N GLU A 454 -7.61 17.46 5.29
CA GLU A 454 -7.04 17.13 4.00
C GLU A 454 -7.97 16.22 3.22
N LEU A 455 -8.57 16.74 2.14
CA LEU A 455 -9.45 16.01 1.26
C LEU A 455 -8.90 16.03 -0.16
N PHE A 456 -8.63 14.83 -0.70
CA PHE A 456 -8.11 14.65 -2.05
C PHE A 456 -9.04 13.78 -2.89
N ARG A 457 -9.23 14.15 -4.15
CA ARG A 457 -9.83 13.29 -5.18
C ARG A 457 -8.84 13.18 -6.33
N THR A 458 -8.41 11.97 -6.62
CA THR A 458 -7.37 11.69 -7.62
C THR A 458 -7.90 10.75 -8.71
N PRO A 459 -8.69 11.27 -9.67
CA PRO A 459 -9.11 10.48 -10.83
C PRO A 459 -7.92 10.22 -11.76
N THR A 460 -7.82 8.99 -12.24
CA THR A 460 -6.78 8.57 -13.17
C THR A 460 -7.38 7.79 -14.32
N PHE A 461 -7.03 8.15 -15.56
CA PHE A 461 -7.38 7.41 -16.76
C PHE A 461 -6.12 6.94 -17.47
N ASN A 462 -6.11 5.67 -17.86
CA ASN A 462 -5.00 5.04 -18.56
C ASN A 462 -5.49 4.34 -19.82
N LEU A 463 -4.77 4.53 -20.91
CA LEU A 463 -5.01 3.85 -22.19
C LEU A 463 -3.69 3.28 -22.71
N GLY A 464 -3.68 2.02 -23.08
CA GLY A 464 -2.53 1.35 -23.68
C GLY A 464 -2.89 0.61 -24.95
N LEU A 465 -2.04 0.71 -25.97
CA LEU A 465 -2.15 -0.07 -27.21
C LEU A 465 -0.84 -0.82 -27.40
N TYR A 466 -0.88 -2.13 -27.58
CA TYR A 466 0.33 -2.93 -27.69
C TYR A 466 0.30 -3.96 -28.82
N HIS A 467 1.50 -4.28 -29.28
CA HIS A 467 1.77 -5.35 -30.23
C HIS A 467 3.06 -6.08 -29.84
N GLU A 468 3.06 -7.40 -29.95
CA GLU A 468 4.27 -8.22 -29.88
C GLU A 468 4.28 -9.24 -31.02
N SER A 469 5.40 -9.30 -31.75
CA SER A 469 5.70 -10.31 -32.76
C SER A 469 6.81 -11.23 -32.28
N ASN A 470 6.60 -12.52 -32.41
CA ASN A 470 7.59 -13.58 -32.20
C ASN A 470 7.84 -14.28 -33.54
N ILE A 471 9.06 -14.16 -34.07
CA ILE A 471 9.43 -14.64 -35.39
C ILE A 471 10.48 -15.74 -35.26
N ASN A 472 10.14 -16.97 -35.64
CA ASN A 472 11.08 -18.07 -35.68
C ASN A 472 11.98 -17.91 -36.92
N ILE A 473 13.20 -17.39 -36.70
CA ILE A 473 14.20 -17.20 -37.79
C ILE A 473 14.68 -18.56 -38.28
N THR A 474 14.98 -19.45 -37.32
CA THR A 474 15.26 -20.88 -37.55
C THR A 474 14.46 -21.74 -36.57
N ASN A 475 14.63 -23.06 -36.62
CA ASN A 475 14.02 -23.97 -35.63
C ASN A 475 14.53 -23.74 -34.21
N HIS A 476 15.71 -23.15 -34.05
CA HIS A 476 16.35 -22.89 -32.75
C HIS A 476 16.41 -21.40 -32.38
N LEU A 477 16.34 -20.49 -33.36
CA LEU A 477 16.48 -19.05 -33.12
C LEU A 477 15.17 -18.32 -33.36
N ARG A 478 14.72 -17.58 -32.35
CA ARG A 478 13.52 -16.73 -32.41
C ARG A 478 13.85 -15.29 -32.03
N ALA A 479 13.31 -14.36 -32.80
CA ALA A 479 13.31 -12.93 -32.47
C ALA A 479 11.95 -12.54 -31.89
N THR A 480 11.97 -11.71 -30.85
CA THR A 480 10.81 -11.07 -30.25
C THR A 480 10.91 -9.57 -30.46
N LEU A 481 9.87 -8.99 -31.05
CA LEU A 481 9.75 -7.54 -31.29
C LEU A 481 8.44 -7.06 -30.68
N GLY A 482 8.51 -6.10 -29.79
CA GLY A 482 7.34 -5.58 -29.11
C GLY A 482 7.32 -4.05 -29.10
N LEU A 483 6.13 -3.49 -29.15
CA LEU A 483 5.91 -2.05 -29.03
C LEU A 483 4.59 -1.79 -28.31
N ARG A 484 4.61 -0.86 -27.36
CA ARG A 484 3.41 -0.36 -26.69
C ARG A 484 3.44 1.15 -26.63
N TYR A 485 2.29 1.75 -26.81
CA TYR A 485 2.03 3.15 -26.53
C TYR A 485 1.09 3.25 -25.34
N ASP A 486 1.52 3.95 -24.29
CA ASP A 486 0.72 4.27 -23.11
C ASP A 486 0.44 5.77 -23.05
N TYR A 487 -0.82 6.09 -22.75
CA TYR A 487 -1.30 7.40 -22.37
C TYR A 487 -1.88 7.34 -20.96
N SER A 488 -1.46 8.23 -20.09
CA SER A 488 -2.00 8.38 -18.74
C SER A 488 -2.42 9.82 -18.49
N HIS A 489 -3.62 10.01 -17.99
CA HIS A 489 -4.13 11.28 -17.47
C HIS A 489 -4.34 11.13 -15.98
N VAL A 490 -3.65 11.95 -15.19
CA VAL A 490 -3.75 11.96 -13.73
C VAL A 490 -4.17 13.36 -13.30
N ALA A 491 -5.22 13.46 -12.50
CA ALA A 491 -5.64 14.72 -11.91
C ALA A 491 -5.70 14.61 -10.39
N ILE A 492 -5.60 15.73 -9.72
CA ILE A 492 -5.83 15.89 -8.30
C ILE A 492 -6.74 17.10 -8.07
N HIS A 493 -7.77 16.89 -7.26
CA HIS A 493 -8.60 17.95 -6.69
C HIS A 493 -8.34 17.91 -5.19
N TYR A 494 -7.80 18.98 -4.65
CA TYR A 494 -7.51 19.07 -3.22
C TYR A 494 -8.28 20.20 -2.56
N ASP A 495 -8.67 19.95 -1.31
CA ASP A 495 -9.33 20.88 -0.40
C ASP A 495 -8.74 20.60 0.99
N SER A 496 -7.75 21.41 1.35
CA SER A 496 -6.97 21.23 2.57
C SER A 496 -6.93 22.53 3.33
N SER A 497 -7.16 22.48 4.64
CA SER A 497 -7.18 23.68 5.48
C SER A 497 -6.58 23.43 6.85
N ALA A 498 -5.97 24.44 7.42
CA ALA A 498 -5.43 24.43 8.77
C ALA A 498 -5.75 25.74 9.49
N ARG A 499 -5.97 25.64 10.81
CA ARG A 499 -6.24 26.81 11.68
C ARG A 499 -5.39 26.75 12.93
N LEU A 500 -4.76 27.87 13.24
CA LEU A 500 -3.97 28.10 14.43
C LEU A 500 -4.64 29.17 15.28
N LEU A 501 -5.03 28.81 16.49
CA LEU A 501 -5.59 29.73 17.48
C LEU A 501 -4.47 30.16 18.42
N LEU A 502 -4.27 31.46 18.59
CA LEU A 502 -3.31 32.03 19.51
C LEU A 502 -4.05 32.77 20.63
N ASP A 503 -3.57 32.68 21.87
CA ASP A 503 -3.99 33.49 23.01
C ASP A 503 -2.72 34.07 23.65
N GLU A 504 -2.41 35.30 23.30
CA GLU A 504 -1.19 35.97 23.65
C GLU A 504 -1.46 37.04 24.69
N SER A 505 -0.64 37.04 25.75
CA SER A 505 -0.58 38.07 26.76
C SER A 505 0.89 38.52 26.91
N VAL A 506 1.22 39.66 26.35
CA VAL A 506 2.58 40.19 26.33
C VAL A 506 2.60 41.58 26.93
N MET A 507 3.21 41.73 28.11
CA MET A 507 3.31 42.99 28.86
C MET A 507 1.95 43.69 29.02
N GLY A 508 0.90 42.96 29.33
CA GLY A 508 -0.46 43.47 29.54
C GLY A 508 -1.28 43.70 28.27
N ILE A 509 -0.71 43.51 27.10
CA ILE A 509 -1.44 43.51 25.82
C ILE A 509 -1.96 42.11 25.58
N ASN A 510 -3.26 41.97 25.45
CA ASN A 510 -3.92 40.68 25.19
C ASN A 510 -4.49 40.67 23.76
N ILE A 511 -4.10 39.69 22.95
CA ILE A 511 -4.62 39.49 21.61
C ILE A 511 -4.93 38.01 21.41
N LYS A 512 -5.92 37.71 20.57
CA LYS A 512 -6.35 36.36 20.27
C LYS A 512 -6.55 36.15 18.76
N PRO A 513 -5.47 36.25 17.99
CA PRO A 513 -5.61 36.05 16.54
C PRO A 513 -5.88 34.60 16.19
N THR A 514 -6.68 34.43 15.14
CA THR A 514 -6.84 33.16 14.43
C THR A 514 -6.10 33.26 13.10
N ILE A 515 -5.22 32.31 12.84
CA ILE A 515 -4.51 32.21 11.57
C ILE A 515 -5.14 31.06 10.79
N THR A 516 -5.60 31.32 9.59
CA THR A 516 -6.21 30.30 8.70
C THR A 516 -5.41 30.22 7.42
N SER A 517 -5.16 29.01 6.94
CA SER A 517 -4.68 28.77 5.59
C SER A 517 -5.52 27.70 4.92
N THR A 518 -5.90 27.94 3.66
CA THR A 518 -6.73 27.03 2.87
C THR A 518 -6.12 26.88 1.48
N LEU A 519 -5.86 25.64 1.10
CA LEU A 519 -5.39 25.24 -0.22
C LEU A 519 -6.48 24.45 -0.92
N ALA A 520 -7.15 25.07 -1.90
CA ALA A 520 -8.21 24.43 -2.67
C ALA A 520 -7.99 24.71 -4.16
N HIS A 521 -7.60 23.68 -4.91
CA HIS A 521 -7.30 23.82 -6.35
C HIS A 521 -7.41 22.49 -7.07
N ASN A 522 -7.20 22.52 -8.40
CA ASN A 522 -7.25 21.36 -9.28
C ASN A 522 -6.02 21.34 -10.17
N GLU A 523 -5.31 20.22 -10.17
CA GLU A 523 -4.13 20.00 -11.00
C GLU A 523 -4.29 18.77 -11.89
N LYS A 524 -3.60 18.75 -13.02
CA LYS A 524 -3.62 17.63 -13.95
C LYS A 524 -2.30 17.47 -14.69
N ASN A 525 -1.94 16.23 -14.92
CA ASN A 525 -0.76 15.86 -15.71
C ASN A 525 -1.12 14.80 -16.75
N HIS A 526 -0.38 14.80 -17.86
CA HIS A 526 -0.51 13.85 -18.94
C HIS A 526 0.84 13.22 -19.24
N PHE A 527 0.87 11.90 -19.30
CA PHE A 527 2.06 11.13 -19.60
C PHE A 527 1.84 10.31 -20.87
N LYS A 528 2.81 10.33 -21.77
CA LYS A 528 2.80 9.57 -23.03
C LYS A 528 4.10 8.82 -23.12
N GLN A 529 4.05 7.51 -23.31
CA GLN A 529 5.24 6.68 -23.38
C GLN A 529 5.17 5.64 -24.48
N LEU A 530 6.30 5.46 -25.15
CA LEU A 530 6.56 4.35 -26.04
C LEU A 530 7.44 3.33 -25.31
N LEU A 531 7.01 2.06 -25.32
CA LEU A 531 7.66 0.96 -24.60
C LEU A 531 8.09 -0.13 -25.60
N PRO A 532 9.26 0.02 -26.23
CA PRO A 532 9.80 -1.00 -27.12
C PRO A 532 10.38 -2.19 -26.34
N LYS A 533 10.37 -3.36 -27.00
CA LYS A 533 11.01 -4.59 -26.56
C LYS A 533 11.67 -5.27 -27.75
N ILE A 534 12.92 -5.69 -27.57
CA ILE A 534 13.66 -6.50 -28.55
C ILE A 534 14.26 -7.67 -27.79
N GLY A 535 14.06 -8.88 -28.28
CA GLY A 535 14.60 -10.09 -27.68
C GLY A 535 15.06 -11.09 -28.72
N LEU A 536 16.08 -11.87 -28.35
CA LEU A 536 16.53 -13.05 -29.10
C LEU A 536 16.52 -14.23 -28.13
N THR A 537 15.98 -15.36 -28.57
CA THR A 537 15.98 -16.62 -27.83
C THR A 537 16.56 -17.71 -28.69
N TYR A 538 17.60 -18.38 -28.22
CA TYR A 538 18.16 -19.58 -28.82
C TYR A 538 17.78 -20.80 -28.00
N GLN A 539 17.04 -21.73 -28.60
CA GLN A 539 16.58 -22.96 -27.97
C GLN A 539 17.60 -24.07 -28.20
N LEU A 540 18.08 -24.69 -27.14
CA LEU A 540 18.97 -25.82 -27.15
C LEU A 540 18.21 -27.13 -27.40
N ASN A 541 18.92 -28.20 -27.79
CA ASN A 541 18.30 -29.49 -28.15
C ASN A 541 17.67 -30.20 -26.93
N ASP A 542 18.10 -29.92 -25.74
CA ASP A 542 17.55 -30.44 -24.46
C ASP A 542 16.29 -29.71 -23.98
N GLY A 543 15.80 -28.74 -24.75
CA GLY A 543 14.65 -27.92 -24.39
C GLY A 543 14.97 -26.70 -23.53
N SER A 544 16.22 -26.54 -23.07
CA SER A 544 16.67 -25.31 -22.41
C SER A 544 16.85 -24.18 -23.41
N ASN A 545 16.96 -22.93 -22.93
CA ASN A 545 17.16 -21.78 -23.81
C ASN A 545 18.17 -20.78 -23.23
N VAL A 546 18.81 -20.05 -24.15
CA VAL A 546 19.61 -18.86 -23.87
C VAL A 546 18.95 -17.69 -24.54
N TYR A 547 18.80 -16.58 -23.81
CA TYR A 547 18.15 -15.40 -24.37
C TYR A 547 18.87 -14.10 -23.98
N ALA A 548 18.68 -13.10 -24.82
CA ALA A 548 19.01 -11.71 -24.53
C ALA A 548 17.77 -10.86 -24.83
N THR A 549 17.46 -9.92 -23.95
CA THR A 549 16.32 -9.01 -24.15
C THR A 549 16.67 -7.61 -23.71
N TRP A 550 16.17 -6.64 -24.43
CA TRP A 550 16.14 -5.25 -24.07
C TRP A 550 14.69 -4.77 -24.11
N SER A 551 14.23 -4.15 -23.02
CA SER A 551 12.87 -3.64 -22.91
C SER A 551 12.84 -2.40 -22.03
N LYS A 552 11.93 -1.48 -22.37
CA LYS A 552 11.67 -0.28 -21.56
C LYS A 552 10.53 -0.54 -20.58
N GLY A 553 10.77 -0.26 -19.29
CA GLY A 553 9.75 -0.16 -18.24
C GLY A 553 9.30 1.29 -18.09
N TYR A 554 8.12 1.48 -17.51
CA TYR A 554 7.54 2.79 -17.30
C TYR A 554 6.62 2.77 -16.06
N ARG A 555 6.71 3.86 -15.31
CA ARG A 555 5.80 4.19 -14.22
C ARG A 555 5.26 5.59 -14.44
N ALA A 556 3.94 5.75 -14.41
CA ALA A 556 3.33 7.07 -14.50
C ALA A 556 3.67 7.91 -13.27
N GLY A 557 3.91 9.18 -13.48
CA GLY A 557 4.00 10.17 -12.41
C GLY A 557 2.64 10.38 -11.73
N GLY A 558 2.63 11.22 -10.72
CA GLY A 558 1.41 11.50 -9.94
C GLY A 558 1.60 12.72 -9.04
N PHE A 559 0.82 12.77 -7.96
CA PHE A 559 0.86 13.85 -6.98
C PHE A 559 1.10 13.30 -5.57
N ASN A 560 2.05 13.88 -4.86
CA ASN A 560 2.36 13.54 -3.47
C ASN A 560 1.46 14.32 -2.50
N ILE A 561 0.43 13.69 -2.00
CA ILE A 561 -0.52 14.30 -1.07
C ILE A 561 0.05 14.51 0.34
N GLN A 562 1.15 13.84 0.70
CA GLN A 562 1.74 13.92 2.05
C GLN A 562 2.44 15.25 2.32
N MET A 563 2.62 16.10 1.32
CA MET A 563 3.28 17.39 1.47
C MET A 563 2.36 18.51 1.96
N PHE A 564 1.04 18.34 1.88
CA PHE A 564 0.08 19.40 2.17
C PHE A 564 0.10 19.83 3.64
N SER A 565 0.17 18.89 4.58
CA SER A 565 0.28 19.22 6.01
C SER A 565 1.53 20.04 6.34
N ASP A 566 2.67 19.73 5.73
CA ASP A 566 3.92 20.47 5.93
C ASP A 566 3.83 21.88 5.35
N ILE A 567 3.22 22.03 4.17
CA ILE A 567 3.00 23.32 3.53
C ILE A 567 2.10 24.19 4.41
N LEU A 568 0.94 23.68 4.83
CA LEU A 568 -0.01 24.42 5.66
C LEU A 568 0.58 24.80 7.02
N GLN A 569 1.35 23.91 7.67
CA GLN A 569 2.03 24.23 8.92
C GLN A 569 3.08 25.33 8.75
N THR A 570 3.81 25.32 7.64
CA THR A 570 4.81 26.36 7.33
C THR A 570 4.15 27.70 7.11
N GLU A 571 3.03 27.76 6.40
CA GLU A 571 2.25 28.97 6.16
C GLU A 571 1.69 29.56 7.46
N LEU A 572 1.04 28.73 8.28
CA LEU A 572 0.52 29.16 9.58
C LEU A 572 1.62 29.72 10.46
N SER A 573 2.78 29.04 10.52
CA SER A 573 3.92 29.47 11.32
C SER A 573 4.50 30.81 10.85
N SER A 574 4.54 31.02 9.53
CA SER A 574 5.01 32.26 8.93
C SER A 574 4.02 33.40 9.15
N ALA A 575 2.73 33.17 8.95
CA ALA A 575 1.68 34.16 9.12
C ALA A 575 1.43 34.54 10.59
N ALA A 576 1.71 33.63 11.53
CA ALA A 576 1.60 33.90 12.97
C ALA A 576 2.66 34.88 13.47
N GLN A 577 3.78 35.05 12.76
CA GLN A 577 4.86 35.98 13.17
C GLN A 577 4.40 37.44 13.07
N GLY A 578 4.12 38.05 14.23
CA GLY A 578 3.70 39.45 14.32
C GLY A 578 2.23 39.70 14.03
N ALA A 579 1.40 38.68 13.93
CA ALA A 579 -0.02 38.84 13.79
C ALA A 579 -0.64 39.54 15.01
N ARG A 580 -1.45 40.58 14.77
CA ARG A 580 -2.15 41.33 15.83
C ARG A 580 -3.65 41.18 15.80
N GLY A 581 -4.17 40.49 14.80
CA GLY A 581 -5.57 40.15 14.56
C GLY A 581 -5.65 38.90 13.69
N ASP A 582 -6.85 38.55 13.31
CA ASP A 582 -7.11 37.38 12.46
C ASP A 582 -6.41 37.54 11.10
N VAL A 583 -5.83 36.46 10.60
CA VAL A 583 -5.11 36.40 9.32
C VAL A 583 -5.62 35.21 8.52
N ASP A 584 -6.14 35.49 7.33
CA ASP A 584 -6.38 34.49 6.31
C ASP A 584 -5.24 34.56 5.29
N VAL A 585 -4.50 33.45 5.12
CA VAL A 585 -3.42 33.39 4.15
C VAL A 585 -4.00 33.32 2.74
N GLU A 586 -3.73 34.36 1.95
CA GLU A 586 -4.20 34.45 0.57
C GLU A 586 -3.18 33.82 -0.39
N HIS A 587 -3.69 33.15 -1.42
CA HIS A 587 -2.91 32.47 -2.44
C HIS A 587 -3.32 32.97 -3.83
N ASP A 588 -2.32 33.33 -4.64
CA ASP A 588 -2.52 33.69 -6.04
C ASP A 588 -2.28 32.50 -6.99
N GLU A 589 -2.55 32.69 -8.26
CA GLU A 589 -2.33 31.69 -9.29
C GLU A 589 -0.84 31.27 -9.42
N ALA A 590 0.09 32.20 -9.19
CA ALA A 590 1.52 31.89 -9.23
C ALA A 590 1.91 30.96 -8.08
N TYR A 591 1.30 31.13 -6.92
CA TYR A 591 1.49 30.26 -5.77
C TYR A 591 0.98 28.83 -6.08
N TYR A 592 -0.24 28.69 -6.60
CA TYR A 592 -0.78 27.36 -6.98
C TYR A 592 0.05 26.67 -8.05
N ASN A 593 0.56 27.40 -9.05
CA ASN A 593 1.50 26.88 -10.03
C ASN A 593 2.81 26.34 -9.41
N ASN A 594 3.27 26.94 -8.31
CA ASN A 594 4.44 26.47 -7.58
C ASN A 594 4.11 25.21 -6.76
N ILE A 595 2.94 25.19 -6.09
CA ILE A 595 2.44 23.99 -5.40
C ILE A 595 2.35 22.81 -6.37
N ALA A 596 1.75 23.00 -7.56
CA ALA A 596 1.62 21.97 -8.59
C ALA A 596 2.97 21.33 -8.95
N LYS A 597 4.04 22.14 -9.09
CA LYS A 597 5.40 21.64 -9.36
C LYS A 597 5.99 20.90 -8.15
N THR A 598 5.69 21.36 -6.95
CA THR A 598 6.23 20.80 -5.71
C THR A 598 5.64 19.42 -5.40
N ILE A 599 4.32 19.25 -5.60
CA ILE A 599 3.62 17.99 -5.32
C ILE A 599 3.72 16.95 -6.44
N ALA A 600 4.07 17.35 -7.67
CA ALA A 600 4.23 16.42 -8.80
C ALA A 600 5.51 15.57 -8.68
N TYR A 601 5.46 14.30 -9.14
CA TYR A 601 6.60 13.38 -9.18
C TYR A 601 6.65 12.58 -10.48
#